data_ab612e44acdad5f11f660522fd1081bd
#
_entry.id   ab612e44acdad5f11f660522fd1081bd
#
_cell.length_a   1.000
_cell.length_b   1.000
_cell.length_c   1.000
_cell.angle_alpha   90.00
_cell.angle_beta   90.00
_cell.angle_gamma   90.00
#
_symmetry.space_group_name_H-M   'P 1'
#
loop_
_entity.id
_entity.type
_entity.pdbx_description
1 polymer ?
#
loop_
_entity_poly.entity_id
_entity_poly.type
_entity_poly.pdbx_seq_one_letter_code
_entity_poly.pdbx_strand_id
1 'polypeptide(L)'
;MIYFHWIYLLVYALLTIPTVVAVLMDNKQPAKTIAWIMVLLFMPFLGIVLYVFFGQDIRKQRLISNRSMDQLTKRSMLEFAEQENLHLPADSQPLMRLFANQNWALPFKDNQVEIYTDGYGFVFSLLQAIGRAEKHIHIDTYIIEDDPLGNLIVDALADKARQGVEVRLIYDDVGCWRVSDSFFERMRDAGIDVHAFMPVRFPAFTSKVNYRNHRKLCVVDGKVGFIGGMNLALRYVKGRGGRVWRDTHLRIEGGGVYAIQRAFLVDWYFVDRTLITDRRYYPPVDAAIRNNCLVQVVTSSPVTPWPDIMQGYVRILLQAQHYVYLETPYFLPTEPVLFAMRTAALAGVDVRLMVPRHSDARLVEWASRSYMMEAIEAGVKVYLYEAGFNHSKLLVSDDKICSCGSTNVDFRSFENNFEANAFFFDTDMALRIKNIFLEDEAHCQLTDDVTYYIKRPFLKRLFESTVRLLSPLL
;
A
#
# COMPACT_ATOMS: atom_id res chain seq x y z
N MET A 1 33.94 27.03 34.45
CA MET A 1 33.41 25.69 34.29
C MET A 1 32.01 25.52 34.89
N ILE A 2 31.71 25.94 36.13
CA ILE A 2 30.41 25.79 36.79
C ILE A 2 29.25 26.45 36.03
N TYR A 3 29.40 27.68 35.55
CA TYR A 3 28.36 28.41 34.79
C TYR A 3 28.02 27.71 33.48
N PHE A 4 28.97 27.14 32.79
CA PHE A 4 28.75 26.37 31.56
C PHE A 4 27.90 25.13 31.78
N HIS A 5 28.10 24.46 32.93
CA HIS A 5 27.33 23.28 33.30
C HIS A 5 25.85 23.63 33.60
N TRP A 6 25.61 24.73 34.29
CA TRP A 6 24.25 25.20 34.58
C TRP A 6 23.52 25.69 33.34
N ILE A 7 24.22 26.38 32.43
CA ILE A 7 23.64 26.79 31.14
C ILE A 7 23.28 25.55 30.29
N TYR A 8 24.15 24.56 30.23
CA TYR A 8 23.89 23.31 29.53
C TYR A 8 22.65 22.59 30.10
N LEU A 9 22.57 22.43 31.44
CA LEU A 9 21.43 21.81 32.09
C LEU A 9 20.12 22.59 31.89
N LEU A 10 20.19 23.91 31.89
CA LEU A 10 19.02 24.75 31.63
C LEU A 10 18.52 24.57 30.17
N VAL A 11 19.41 24.65 29.19
CA VAL A 11 19.07 24.42 27.78
C VAL A 11 18.55 23.02 27.56
N TYR A 12 19.18 22.01 28.19
CA TYR A 12 18.72 20.63 28.15
C TYR A 12 17.29 20.51 28.69
N ALA A 13 17.01 21.07 29.87
CA ALA A 13 15.68 21.02 30.47
C ALA A 13 14.63 21.77 29.64
N LEU A 14 14.97 22.96 29.12
CA LEU A 14 14.10 23.77 28.26
C LEU A 14 13.73 23.08 26.95
N LEU A 15 14.58 22.24 26.39
CA LEU A 15 14.31 21.50 25.17
C LEU A 15 13.61 20.17 25.46
N THR A 16 14.05 19.44 26.48
CA THR A 16 13.58 18.08 26.77
C THR A 16 12.19 18.06 27.39
N ILE A 17 11.92 18.93 28.37
CA ILE A 17 10.65 18.93 29.11
C ILE A 17 9.46 19.20 28.18
N PRO A 18 9.43 20.26 27.34
CA PRO A 18 8.32 20.49 26.42
C PRO A 18 8.13 19.36 25.41
N THR A 19 9.26 18.75 24.94
CA THR A 19 9.18 17.65 24.00
C THR A 19 8.61 16.39 24.64
N VAL A 20 9.00 16.07 25.89
CA VAL A 20 8.41 14.97 26.67
C VAL A 20 6.92 15.19 26.90
N VAL A 21 6.51 16.41 27.24
CA VAL A 21 5.09 16.77 27.38
C VAL A 21 4.35 16.56 26.06
N ALA A 22 4.93 16.99 24.94
CA ALA A 22 4.35 16.76 23.61
C ALA A 22 4.19 15.26 23.31
N VAL A 23 5.21 14.44 23.60
CA VAL A 23 5.17 12.97 23.45
C VAL A 23 4.05 12.35 24.30
N LEU A 24 3.91 12.79 25.56
CA LEU A 24 2.82 12.33 26.45
C LEU A 24 1.44 12.72 25.95
N MET A 25 1.28 13.95 25.44
CA MET A 25 0.00 14.46 24.91
C MET A 25 -0.40 13.84 23.57
N ASP A 26 0.54 13.20 22.88
CA ASP A 26 0.27 12.49 21.62
C ASP A 26 -0.59 11.22 21.82
N ASN A 27 -0.72 10.73 23.07
CA ASN A 27 -1.55 9.56 23.44
C ASN A 27 -1.28 8.31 22.58
N LYS A 28 0.00 8.02 22.35
CA LYS A 28 0.43 6.80 21.63
C LYS A 28 0.36 5.57 22.53
N GLN A 29 0.62 4.41 21.91
CA GLN A 29 0.81 3.18 22.69
C GLN A 29 1.87 3.40 23.79
N PRO A 30 1.61 3.01 25.04
CA PRO A 30 2.52 3.27 26.18
C PRO A 30 3.97 2.86 25.91
N ALA A 31 4.20 1.71 25.26
CA ALA A 31 5.54 1.26 24.91
C ALA A 31 6.27 2.21 23.95
N LYS A 32 5.59 2.71 22.91
CA LYS A 32 6.15 3.72 21.98
C LYS A 32 6.43 5.05 22.71
N THR A 33 5.54 5.47 23.58
CA THR A 33 5.72 6.68 24.41
C THR A 33 6.93 6.58 25.29
N ILE A 34 7.08 5.48 26.05
CA ILE A 34 8.23 5.24 26.93
C ILE A 34 9.53 5.22 26.12
N ALA A 35 9.55 4.52 24.98
CA ALA A 35 10.73 4.47 24.12
C ALA A 35 11.18 5.88 23.68
N TRP A 36 10.27 6.74 23.24
CA TRP A 36 10.58 8.13 22.88
C TRP A 36 11.07 8.96 24.05
N ILE A 37 10.45 8.81 25.24
CA ILE A 37 10.91 9.49 26.46
C ILE A 37 12.35 9.08 26.79
N MET A 38 12.68 7.78 26.72
CA MET A 38 14.03 7.29 26.96
C MET A 38 15.02 7.87 25.93
N VAL A 39 14.69 7.89 24.64
CA VAL A 39 15.54 8.49 23.60
C VAL A 39 15.80 9.98 23.90
N LEU A 40 14.76 10.73 24.26
CA LEU A 40 14.86 12.16 24.60
C LEU A 40 15.70 12.43 25.86
N LEU A 41 15.61 11.55 26.87
CA LEU A 41 16.39 11.69 28.10
C LEU A 41 17.86 11.34 27.90
N PHE A 42 18.19 10.31 27.12
CA PHE A 42 19.58 9.88 26.93
C PHE A 42 20.29 10.61 25.78
N MET A 43 19.55 11.08 24.78
CA MET A 43 20.08 11.73 23.59
C MET A 43 19.26 12.98 23.20
N PRO A 44 19.26 14.03 24.03
CA PRO A 44 18.28 15.12 23.92
C PRO A 44 18.27 15.82 22.55
N PHE A 45 19.42 16.22 22.04
CA PHE A 45 19.49 16.90 20.74
C PHE A 45 19.15 15.97 19.57
N LEU A 46 19.80 14.81 19.52
CA LEU A 46 19.54 13.81 18.49
C LEU A 46 18.14 13.23 18.64
N GLY A 47 17.68 13.01 19.86
CA GLY A 47 16.34 12.51 20.17
C GLY A 47 15.24 13.46 19.70
N ILE A 48 15.39 14.76 19.84
CA ILE A 48 14.44 15.75 19.31
C ILE A 48 14.41 15.68 17.79
N VAL A 49 15.56 15.64 17.12
CA VAL A 49 15.63 15.48 15.67
C VAL A 49 14.93 14.21 15.24
N LEU A 50 15.27 13.07 15.85
CA LEU A 50 14.63 11.79 15.54
C LEU A 50 13.12 11.81 15.83
N TYR A 51 12.68 12.44 16.92
CA TYR A 51 11.26 12.56 17.23
C TYR A 51 10.50 13.41 16.20
N VAL A 52 11.08 14.52 15.76
CA VAL A 52 10.48 15.36 14.71
C VAL A 52 10.30 14.60 13.39
N PHE A 53 11.28 13.76 13.03
CA PHE A 53 11.24 13.00 11.77
C PHE A 53 10.41 11.71 11.86
N PHE A 54 10.47 10.99 12.96
CA PHE A 54 9.92 9.63 13.09
C PHE A 54 8.89 9.49 14.21
N GLY A 55 8.86 10.45 15.13
CA GLY A 55 8.03 10.41 16.32
C GLY A 55 6.66 11.06 16.17
N GLN A 56 6.47 12.01 15.29
CA GLN A 56 5.20 12.74 15.16
C GLN A 56 4.12 11.90 14.47
N ASP A 57 2.91 11.92 15.01
CA ASP A 57 1.74 11.33 14.37
C ASP A 57 0.98 12.39 13.58
N ILE A 58 0.98 12.26 12.25
CA ILE A 58 0.27 13.18 11.36
C ILE A 58 -1.23 12.86 11.21
N ARG A 59 -1.72 11.75 11.78
CA ARG A 59 -3.15 11.39 11.74
C ARG A 59 -4.05 12.48 12.35
N LYS A 60 -3.49 13.28 13.25
CA LYS A 60 -4.17 14.45 13.83
C LYS A 60 -4.20 15.68 12.90
N GLN A 61 -3.38 15.68 11.84
CA GLN A 61 -3.34 16.76 10.87
C GLN A 61 -4.34 16.46 9.75
N ARG A 62 -5.49 17.16 9.77
CA ARG A 62 -6.46 17.08 8.68
C ARG A 62 -5.91 17.79 7.44
N LEU A 63 -5.24 17.06 6.58
CA LEU A 63 -4.65 17.61 5.35
C LEU A 63 -5.69 17.93 4.27
N ILE A 64 -6.87 17.30 4.36
CA ILE A 64 -8.04 17.57 3.52
C ILE A 64 -9.21 17.96 4.43
N SER A 65 -9.90 19.05 4.10
CA SER A 65 -11.09 19.45 4.86
C SER A 65 -12.23 18.44 4.70
N ASN A 66 -13.06 18.26 5.73
CA ASN A 66 -14.25 17.40 5.64
C ASN A 66 -15.11 17.80 4.43
N ARG A 67 -15.32 19.11 4.21
CA ARG A 67 -16.12 19.62 3.10
C ARG A 67 -15.57 19.20 1.74
N SER A 68 -14.26 19.27 1.53
CA SER A 68 -13.63 18.83 0.28
C SER A 68 -13.71 17.31 0.11
N MET A 69 -13.52 16.55 1.20
CA MET A 69 -13.67 15.10 1.19
C MET A 69 -15.11 14.69 0.85
N ASP A 70 -16.11 15.33 1.44
CA ASP A 70 -17.52 15.09 1.16
C ASP A 70 -17.84 15.36 -0.32
N GLN A 71 -17.30 16.44 -0.89
CA GLN A 71 -17.50 16.75 -2.31
C GLN A 71 -16.84 15.73 -3.25
N LEU A 72 -15.61 15.32 -2.95
CA LEU A 72 -14.89 14.29 -3.72
C LEU A 72 -15.57 12.91 -3.65
N THR A 73 -16.20 12.61 -2.51
CA THR A 73 -16.89 11.34 -2.27
C THR A 73 -18.32 11.33 -2.81
N LYS A 74 -18.96 12.50 -2.86
CA LYS A 74 -20.39 12.64 -3.23
C LYS A 74 -20.74 11.94 -4.55
N ARG A 75 -19.88 12.06 -5.57
CA ARG A 75 -20.17 11.46 -6.86
C ARG A 75 -20.14 9.92 -6.80
N SER A 76 -19.13 9.34 -6.16
CA SER A 76 -19.07 7.90 -5.92
C SER A 76 -20.25 7.39 -5.10
N MET A 77 -20.75 8.19 -4.12
CA MET A 77 -21.96 7.86 -3.36
C MET A 77 -23.22 7.84 -4.24
N LEU A 78 -23.35 8.78 -5.16
CA LEU A 78 -24.50 8.80 -6.08
C LEU A 78 -24.47 7.57 -7.00
N GLU A 79 -23.33 7.24 -7.59
CA GLU A 79 -23.19 6.04 -8.44
C GLU A 79 -23.46 4.75 -7.64
N PHE A 80 -23.05 4.72 -6.34
CA PHE A 80 -23.40 3.59 -5.47
C PHE A 80 -24.90 3.50 -5.22
N ALA A 81 -25.56 4.63 -4.94
CA ALA A 81 -27.01 4.66 -4.66
C ALA A 81 -27.86 4.31 -5.90
N GLU A 82 -27.34 4.55 -7.11
CA GLU A 82 -28.02 4.23 -8.37
C GLU A 82 -27.90 2.74 -8.76
N GLN A 83 -27.11 1.92 -8.01
CA GLN A 83 -26.99 0.47 -8.29
C GLN A 83 -28.31 -0.27 -8.02
N GLU A 84 -28.85 -0.89 -9.03
CA GLU A 84 -30.04 -1.74 -8.91
C GLU A 84 -29.64 -3.17 -8.46
N ASN A 85 -30.50 -3.83 -7.68
CA ASN A 85 -30.34 -5.25 -7.29
C ASN A 85 -28.95 -5.59 -6.70
N LEU A 86 -28.41 -4.72 -5.84
CA LEU A 86 -27.15 -4.98 -5.14
C LEU A 86 -27.35 -6.06 -4.06
N HIS A 87 -26.74 -7.22 -4.26
CA HIS A 87 -26.74 -8.32 -3.31
C HIS A 87 -25.43 -8.34 -2.51
N LEU A 88 -25.50 -8.11 -1.22
CA LEU A 88 -24.34 -8.17 -0.33
C LEU A 88 -24.32 -9.53 0.39
N PRO A 89 -23.26 -10.35 0.25
CA PRO A 89 -23.14 -11.62 0.96
C PRO A 89 -23.20 -11.41 2.48
N ALA A 90 -24.11 -12.11 3.16
CA ALA A 90 -24.40 -11.90 4.59
C ALA A 90 -23.16 -12.02 5.48
N ASP A 91 -22.32 -13.03 5.22
CA ASP A 91 -21.08 -13.31 5.97
C ASP A 91 -20.05 -12.18 5.84
N SER A 92 -20.05 -11.46 4.71
CA SER A 92 -19.09 -10.39 4.41
C SER A 92 -19.60 -8.99 4.77
N GLN A 93 -20.89 -8.83 5.06
CA GLN A 93 -21.48 -7.52 5.38
C GLN A 93 -20.77 -6.79 6.52
N PRO A 94 -20.35 -7.43 7.63
CA PRO A 94 -19.63 -6.72 8.70
C PRO A 94 -18.32 -6.11 8.23
N LEU A 95 -17.56 -6.80 7.34
CA LEU A 95 -16.33 -6.30 6.76
C LEU A 95 -16.60 -5.16 5.76
N MET A 96 -17.61 -5.34 4.90
CA MET A 96 -18.02 -4.27 3.96
C MET A 96 -18.45 -3.00 4.68
N ARG A 97 -19.20 -3.12 5.80
CA ARG A 97 -19.57 -1.97 6.63
C ARG A 97 -18.37 -1.32 7.30
N LEU A 98 -17.39 -2.11 7.75
CA LEU A 98 -16.15 -1.58 8.31
C LEU A 98 -15.48 -0.64 7.30
N PHE A 99 -15.27 -1.08 6.07
CA PHE A 99 -14.66 -0.29 5.01
C PHE A 99 -15.50 0.93 4.60
N ALA A 100 -16.82 0.77 4.51
CA ALA A 100 -17.70 1.89 4.19
C ALA A 100 -17.68 2.99 5.28
N ASN A 101 -17.70 2.60 6.55
CA ASN A 101 -17.73 3.55 7.67
C ASN A 101 -16.40 4.28 7.87
N GLN A 102 -15.30 3.65 7.55
CA GLN A 102 -13.96 4.22 7.76
C GLN A 102 -13.50 5.10 6.60
N ASN A 103 -13.76 4.68 5.38
CA ASN A 103 -13.12 5.25 4.19
C ASN A 103 -14.09 5.59 3.06
N TRP A 104 -15.41 5.46 3.29
CA TRP A 104 -16.39 5.56 2.21
C TRP A 104 -16.05 4.61 1.04
N ALA A 105 -15.41 3.48 1.36
CA ALA A 105 -15.16 2.43 0.39
C ALA A 105 -16.46 1.66 0.17
N LEU A 106 -17.21 2.07 -0.86
CA LEU A 106 -18.50 1.49 -1.17
C LEU A 106 -18.35 0.26 -2.07
N PRO A 107 -19.19 -0.79 -1.91
CA PRO A 107 -19.16 -1.95 -2.77
C PRO A 107 -19.83 -1.66 -4.12
N PHE A 108 -19.11 -1.98 -5.21
CA PHE A 108 -19.63 -1.88 -6.56
C PHE A 108 -19.70 -3.28 -7.20
N LYS A 109 -20.81 -3.59 -7.84
CA LYS A 109 -21.01 -4.79 -8.65
C LYS A 109 -20.74 -4.51 -10.13
N ASP A 110 -21.04 -5.50 -10.95
CA ASP A 110 -20.90 -5.41 -12.42
C ASP A 110 -19.45 -5.09 -12.82
N ASN A 111 -18.53 -6.01 -12.44
CA ASN A 111 -17.10 -5.87 -12.71
C ASN A 111 -16.59 -7.02 -13.57
N GLN A 112 -15.79 -6.69 -14.58
CA GLN A 112 -14.94 -7.61 -15.30
C GLN A 112 -13.50 -7.36 -14.86
N VAL A 113 -12.81 -8.44 -14.42
CA VAL A 113 -11.47 -8.34 -13.84
C VAL A 113 -10.50 -9.25 -14.58
N GLU A 114 -9.41 -8.67 -15.06
CA GLU A 114 -8.24 -9.38 -15.55
C GLU A 114 -7.12 -9.30 -14.52
N ILE A 115 -6.39 -10.40 -14.32
CA ILE A 115 -5.28 -10.51 -13.37
C ILE A 115 -4.00 -10.71 -14.15
N TYR A 116 -3.03 -9.85 -13.97
CA TYR A 116 -1.69 -9.96 -14.54
C TYR A 116 -0.71 -10.36 -13.45
N THR A 117 0.01 -11.45 -13.68
CA THR A 117 1.03 -11.98 -12.77
C THR A 117 2.45 -11.70 -13.25
N ASP A 118 2.58 -11.07 -14.40
CA ASP A 118 3.83 -10.67 -15.04
C ASP A 118 3.74 -9.25 -15.62
N GLY A 119 4.90 -8.59 -15.75
CA GLY A 119 4.97 -7.22 -16.23
C GLY A 119 4.67 -7.06 -17.72
N TYR A 120 4.86 -8.09 -18.56
CA TYR A 120 4.56 -7.99 -20.00
C TYR A 120 3.07 -7.84 -20.24
N GLY A 121 2.26 -8.74 -19.65
CA GLY A 121 0.81 -8.70 -19.76
C GLY A 121 0.23 -7.39 -19.23
N PHE A 122 0.70 -6.95 -18.06
CA PHE A 122 0.29 -5.67 -17.47
C PHE A 122 0.61 -4.48 -18.37
N VAL A 123 1.86 -4.32 -18.79
CA VAL A 123 2.31 -3.18 -19.61
C VAL A 123 1.63 -3.17 -20.96
N PHE A 124 1.47 -4.33 -21.59
CA PHE A 124 0.75 -4.44 -22.87
C PHE A 124 -0.70 -3.95 -22.74
N SER A 125 -1.41 -4.41 -21.70
CA SER A 125 -2.77 -3.99 -21.43
C SER A 125 -2.88 -2.49 -21.10
N LEU A 126 -1.95 -1.97 -20.31
CA LEU A 126 -1.88 -0.54 -19.98
C LEU A 126 -1.69 0.32 -21.24
N LEU A 127 -0.73 -0.04 -22.12
CA LEU A 127 -0.48 0.68 -23.35
C LEU A 127 -1.66 0.60 -24.32
N GLN A 128 -2.36 -0.53 -24.38
CA GLN A 128 -3.60 -0.65 -25.16
C GLN A 128 -4.69 0.29 -24.61
N ALA A 129 -4.87 0.34 -23.28
CA ALA A 129 -5.85 1.24 -22.67
C ALA A 129 -5.49 2.71 -22.95
N ILE A 130 -4.23 3.10 -22.78
CA ILE A 130 -3.72 4.44 -23.10
C ILE A 130 -4.00 4.75 -24.58
N GLY A 131 -3.66 3.84 -25.51
CA GLY A 131 -3.87 4.02 -26.94
C GLY A 131 -5.33 4.22 -27.36
N ARG A 132 -6.28 3.68 -26.56
CA ARG A 132 -7.74 3.81 -26.81
C ARG A 132 -8.38 4.99 -26.07
N ALA A 133 -7.63 5.70 -25.22
CA ALA A 133 -8.15 6.82 -24.46
C ALA A 133 -8.67 7.94 -25.37
N GLU A 134 -9.85 8.47 -25.02
CA GLU A 134 -10.54 9.53 -25.77
C GLU A 134 -10.73 10.80 -24.95
N LYS A 135 -10.81 10.70 -23.61
CA LYS A 135 -11.18 11.81 -22.72
C LYS A 135 -10.11 12.15 -21.72
N HIS A 136 -9.72 11.17 -20.89
CA HIS A 136 -8.72 11.40 -19.83
C HIS A 136 -7.95 10.13 -19.46
N ILE A 137 -6.72 10.35 -18.98
CA ILE A 137 -5.85 9.34 -18.39
C ILE A 137 -5.35 9.88 -17.07
N HIS A 138 -5.62 9.18 -15.99
CA HIS A 138 -5.16 9.49 -14.63
C HIS A 138 -4.24 8.39 -14.14
N ILE A 139 -3.00 8.73 -13.78
CA ILE A 139 -2.00 7.79 -13.26
C ILE A 139 -1.49 8.27 -11.92
N ASP A 140 -1.49 7.38 -10.94
CA ASP A 140 -0.86 7.55 -9.64
C ASP A 140 0.10 6.39 -9.41
N THR A 141 1.39 6.66 -9.30
CA THR A 141 2.42 5.62 -9.19
C THR A 141 3.48 5.96 -8.17
N TYR A 142 3.93 4.94 -7.42
CA TYR A 142 5.05 5.11 -6.50
C TYR A 142 6.37 5.34 -7.23
N ILE A 143 6.61 4.54 -8.29
CA ILE A 143 7.83 4.63 -9.09
C ILE A 143 7.49 4.68 -10.58
N ILE A 144 8.06 5.68 -11.25
CA ILE A 144 8.27 5.70 -12.69
C ILE A 144 9.76 5.96 -12.93
N GLU A 145 10.42 5.12 -13.73
CA GLU A 145 11.86 5.23 -13.98
C GLU A 145 12.13 5.84 -15.37
N ASP A 146 13.22 6.60 -15.48
CA ASP A 146 13.76 7.06 -16.77
C ASP A 146 14.55 5.90 -17.42
N ASP A 147 13.82 4.88 -17.81
CA ASP A 147 14.31 3.66 -18.45
C ASP A 147 13.51 3.40 -19.75
N PRO A 148 13.86 2.39 -20.56
CA PRO A 148 13.14 2.13 -21.81
C PRO A 148 11.64 1.92 -21.64
N LEU A 149 11.18 1.34 -20.52
CA LEU A 149 9.75 1.15 -20.27
C LEU A 149 9.08 2.46 -19.86
N GLY A 150 9.66 3.21 -18.94
CA GLY A 150 9.14 4.50 -18.52
C GLY A 150 9.04 5.47 -19.68
N ASN A 151 10.06 5.53 -20.53
CA ASN A 151 10.04 6.35 -21.74
C ASN A 151 8.94 5.91 -22.73
N LEU A 152 8.76 4.62 -22.96
CA LEU A 152 7.68 4.11 -23.82
C LEU A 152 6.29 4.53 -23.33
N ILE A 153 6.06 4.46 -22.02
CA ILE A 153 4.78 4.88 -21.43
C ILE A 153 4.61 6.40 -21.55
N VAL A 154 5.66 7.17 -21.25
CA VAL A 154 5.63 8.64 -21.37
C VAL A 154 5.36 9.09 -22.79
N ASP A 155 5.97 8.45 -23.79
CA ASP A 155 5.74 8.76 -25.20
C ASP A 155 4.27 8.49 -25.59
N ALA A 156 3.69 7.35 -25.15
CA ALA A 156 2.28 7.04 -25.38
C ALA A 156 1.33 8.06 -24.72
N LEU A 157 1.65 8.51 -23.49
CA LEU A 157 0.89 9.56 -22.79
C LEU A 157 1.01 10.92 -23.48
N ALA A 158 2.22 11.28 -23.94
CA ALA A 158 2.48 12.52 -24.67
C ALA A 158 1.74 12.56 -26.00
N ASP A 159 1.67 11.43 -26.72
CA ASP A 159 0.89 11.32 -27.95
C ASP A 159 -0.60 11.57 -27.69
N LYS A 160 -1.14 11.08 -26.59
CA LYS A 160 -2.53 11.31 -26.20
C LYS A 160 -2.78 12.76 -25.76
N ALA A 161 -1.86 13.35 -24.99
CA ALA A 161 -1.96 14.76 -24.61
C ALA A 161 -1.98 15.68 -25.84
N ARG A 162 -1.12 15.42 -26.87
CA ARG A 162 -1.13 16.15 -28.13
C ARG A 162 -2.43 15.98 -28.94
N GLN A 163 -3.15 14.86 -28.76
CA GLN A 163 -4.47 14.61 -29.36
C GLN A 163 -5.61 15.28 -28.56
N GLY A 164 -5.30 15.99 -27.47
CA GLY A 164 -6.29 16.69 -26.63
C GLY A 164 -6.90 15.84 -25.52
N VAL A 165 -6.37 14.64 -25.26
CA VAL A 165 -6.74 13.83 -24.09
C VAL A 165 -6.15 14.48 -22.85
N GLU A 166 -6.96 14.64 -21.80
CA GLU A 166 -6.50 15.14 -20.50
C GLU A 166 -5.64 14.09 -19.79
N VAL A 167 -4.36 14.37 -19.58
CA VAL A 167 -3.44 13.42 -18.92
C VAL A 167 -2.93 14.02 -17.62
N ARG A 168 -3.17 13.33 -16.49
CA ARG A 168 -2.68 13.67 -15.16
C ARG A 168 -1.84 12.55 -14.57
N LEU A 169 -0.68 12.89 -14.04
CA LEU A 169 0.25 11.94 -13.43
C LEU A 169 0.70 12.42 -12.05
N ILE A 170 0.54 11.56 -11.05
CA ILE A 170 1.13 11.71 -9.71
C ILE A 170 2.25 10.69 -9.58
N TYR A 171 3.40 11.14 -9.09
CA TYR A 171 4.51 10.25 -8.73
C TYR A 171 5.00 10.55 -7.31
N ASP A 172 5.54 9.53 -6.61
CA ASP A 172 6.14 9.76 -5.29
C ASP A 172 7.56 10.32 -5.45
N ASP A 173 7.83 11.43 -4.76
CA ASP A 173 9.10 12.15 -4.86
C ASP A 173 10.31 11.30 -4.44
N VAL A 174 10.19 10.55 -3.34
CA VAL A 174 11.27 9.66 -2.86
C VAL A 174 11.34 8.37 -3.69
N GLY A 175 10.20 7.83 -4.11
CA GLY A 175 10.14 6.68 -5.02
C GLY A 175 10.87 6.93 -6.35
N CYS A 176 10.84 8.18 -6.82
CA CYS A 176 11.48 8.62 -8.06
C CYS A 176 12.78 9.42 -7.84
N TRP A 177 13.39 9.39 -6.67
CA TRP A 177 14.56 10.23 -6.31
C TRP A 177 15.76 10.10 -7.23
N ARG A 178 15.87 8.99 -7.97
CA ARG A 178 16.96 8.77 -8.94
C ARG A 178 16.62 9.23 -10.35
N VAL A 179 15.41 9.69 -10.57
CA VAL A 179 14.93 10.17 -11.86
C VAL A 179 15.25 11.67 -11.96
N SER A 180 15.77 12.11 -13.10
CA SER A 180 16.12 13.51 -13.29
C SER A 180 14.87 14.39 -13.44
N ASP A 181 14.95 15.65 -12.99
CA ASP A 181 13.86 16.61 -13.16
C ASP A 181 13.51 16.80 -14.64
N SER A 182 14.50 16.70 -15.54
CA SER A 182 14.30 16.81 -17.00
C SER A 182 13.37 15.76 -17.58
N PHE A 183 13.27 14.57 -16.95
CA PHE A 183 12.31 13.55 -17.34
C PHE A 183 10.87 14.02 -17.11
N PHE A 184 10.61 14.64 -15.98
CA PHE A 184 9.28 15.20 -15.66
C PHE A 184 8.99 16.50 -16.40
N GLU A 185 10.00 17.30 -16.70
CA GLU A 185 9.88 18.51 -17.54
C GLU A 185 9.43 18.15 -18.96
N ARG A 186 10.04 17.13 -19.58
CA ARG A 186 9.59 16.61 -20.90
C ARG A 186 8.11 16.21 -20.90
N MET A 187 7.61 15.64 -19.82
CA MET A 187 6.17 15.31 -19.71
C MET A 187 5.32 16.58 -19.68
N ARG A 188 5.72 17.60 -18.89
CA ARG A 188 5.00 18.88 -18.81
C ARG A 188 5.02 19.61 -20.15
N ASP A 189 6.16 19.64 -20.83
CA ASP A 189 6.30 20.24 -22.18
C ASP A 189 5.42 19.55 -23.22
N ALA A 190 5.16 18.24 -23.03
CA ALA A 190 4.24 17.47 -23.87
C ALA A 190 2.75 17.68 -23.52
N GLY A 191 2.43 18.52 -22.51
CA GLY A 191 1.06 18.80 -22.08
C GLY A 191 0.49 17.84 -21.06
N ILE A 192 1.32 17.02 -20.40
CA ILE A 192 0.92 16.16 -19.29
C ILE A 192 0.99 16.97 -17.99
N ASP A 193 -0.08 16.95 -17.20
CA ASP A 193 -0.12 17.59 -15.89
C ASP A 193 0.51 16.66 -14.83
N VAL A 194 1.73 17.01 -14.38
CA VAL A 194 2.60 16.12 -13.58
C VAL A 194 2.93 16.73 -12.23
N HIS A 195 2.60 16.02 -11.15
CA HIS A 195 2.83 16.46 -9.78
C HIS A 195 3.60 15.41 -8.94
N ALA A 196 4.55 15.91 -8.13
CA ALA A 196 5.23 15.11 -7.12
C ALA A 196 4.37 15.00 -5.86
N PHE A 197 4.20 13.78 -5.35
CA PHE A 197 3.54 13.55 -4.07
C PHE A 197 4.53 13.75 -2.91
N MET A 198 4.19 14.62 -1.96
CA MET A 198 5.02 14.95 -0.78
C MET A 198 6.48 15.25 -1.13
N PRO A 199 6.76 16.31 -1.90
CA PRO A 199 8.12 16.65 -2.30
C PRO A 199 9.01 16.91 -1.09
N VAL A 200 10.22 16.34 -1.11
CA VAL A 200 11.24 16.48 -0.07
C VAL A 200 12.34 17.40 -0.58
N ARG A 201 12.33 18.65 -0.15
CA ARG A 201 13.31 19.66 -0.58
C ARG A 201 14.24 20.03 0.57
N PHE A 202 15.56 20.01 0.31
CA PHE A 202 16.55 20.56 1.22
C PHE A 202 16.46 22.11 1.20
N PRO A 203 16.57 22.84 2.35
CA PRO A 203 16.87 22.37 3.71
C PRO A 203 15.62 21.99 4.53
N ALA A 204 14.43 22.06 3.98
CA ALA A 204 13.18 21.78 4.68
C ALA A 204 12.92 20.28 4.82
N PHE A 205 13.89 19.52 5.35
CA PHE A 205 13.63 18.14 5.77
C PHE A 205 12.51 18.15 6.81
N THR A 206 11.38 17.56 6.47
CA THR A 206 10.20 17.47 7.33
C THR A 206 9.88 16.00 7.60
N SER A 207 9.05 15.73 8.61
CA SER A 207 8.48 14.39 8.88
C SER A 207 7.82 13.74 7.65
N LYS A 208 7.54 14.52 6.59
CA LYS A 208 7.00 14.05 5.31
C LYS A 208 7.90 13.03 4.58
N VAL A 209 9.19 12.96 4.89
CA VAL A 209 10.11 11.93 4.33
C VAL A 209 9.61 10.52 4.64
N ASN A 210 8.99 10.31 5.79
CA ASN A 210 8.53 9.00 6.24
C ASN A 210 7.20 8.57 5.61
N TYR A 211 6.41 9.49 5.06
CA TYR A 211 5.09 9.23 4.53
C TYR A 211 5.11 9.24 3.00
N ARG A 212 4.86 8.07 2.39
CA ARG A 212 5.01 7.89 0.94
C ARG A 212 3.72 7.48 0.28
N ASN A 213 3.50 7.93 -0.94
CA ASN A 213 2.41 7.42 -1.77
C ASN A 213 2.85 6.12 -2.45
N HIS A 214 2.39 5.00 -1.91
CA HIS A 214 2.74 3.68 -2.43
C HIS A 214 1.66 3.08 -3.32
N ARG A 215 0.62 3.84 -3.68
CA ARG A 215 -0.43 3.42 -4.61
C ARG A 215 0.10 3.25 -6.03
N LYS A 216 -0.53 2.39 -6.80
CA LYS A 216 -0.31 2.20 -8.23
C LYS A 216 -1.68 2.07 -8.87
N LEU A 217 -2.20 3.20 -9.34
CA LEU A 217 -3.51 3.34 -9.90
C LEU A 217 -3.42 3.93 -11.31
N CYS A 218 -4.25 3.45 -12.23
CA CYS A 218 -4.48 4.13 -13.47
C CYS A 218 -5.96 4.07 -13.81
N VAL A 219 -6.52 5.17 -14.30
CA VAL A 219 -7.89 5.23 -14.81
C VAL A 219 -7.88 5.84 -16.21
N VAL A 220 -8.50 5.14 -17.14
CA VAL A 220 -8.66 5.60 -18.52
C VAL A 220 -10.15 5.81 -18.79
N ASP A 221 -10.50 7.03 -19.16
CA ASP A 221 -11.87 7.47 -19.52
C ASP A 221 -12.95 7.20 -18.47
N GLY A 222 -12.57 6.86 -17.21
CA GLY A 222 -13.48 6.40 -16.17
C GLY A 222 -14.09 5.03 -16.44
N LYS A 223 -13.62 4.30 -17.45
CA LYS A 223 -14.14 3.00 -17.92
C LYS A 223 -13.22 1.84 -17.58
N VAL A 224 -11.91 2.05 -17.64
CA VAL A 224 -10.88 1.05 -17.34
C VAL A 224 -10.05 1.55 -16.18
N GLY A 225 -9.92 0.72 -15.14
CA GLY A 225 -9.09 0.98 -13.97
C GLY A 225 -8.01 -0.07 -13.80
N PHE A 226 -6.83 0.35 -13.36
CA PHE A 226 -5.73 -0.55 -12.97
C PHE A 226 -5.39 -0.30 -11.52
N ILE A 227 -5.15 -1.39 -10.76
CA ILE A 227 -4.74 -1.36 -9.35
C ILE A 227 -3.91 -2.60 -9.01
N GLY A 228 -2.80 -2.43 -8.29
CA GLY A 228 -1.97 -3.59 -7.91
C GLY A 228 -0.61 -3.23 -7.36
N GLY A 229 0.35 -4.17 -7.48
CA GLY A 229 1.70 -4.03 -6.92
C GLY A 229 2.74 -3.46 -7.90
N MET A 230 2.51 -3.54 -9.23
CA MET A 230 3.50 -3.22 -10.25
C MET A 230 3.70 -1.72 -10.44
N ASN A 231 4.97 -1.29 -10.45
CA ASN A 231 5.36 0.07 -10.80
C ASN A 231 5.73 0.19 -12.28
N LEU A 232 5.94 1.41 -12.76
CA LEU A 232 6.30 1.72 -14.14
C LEU A 232 7.83 1.73 -14.31
N ALA A 233 8.44 0.54 -14.28
CA ALA A 233 9.88 0.37 -14.38
C ALA A 233 10.23 -0.96 -15.06
N LEU A 234 11.30 -0.96 -15.85
CA LEU A 234 11.72 -2.10 -16.69
C LEU A 234 11.96 -3.39 -15.91
N ARG A 235 12.34 -3.28 -14.62
CA ARG A 235 12.55 -4.45 -13.76
C ARG A 235 11.31 -5.32 -13.58
N TYR A 236 10.10 -4.78 -13.69
CA TYR A 236 8.86 -5.56 -13.63
C TYR A 236 8.64 -6.43 -14.87
N VAL A 237 9.27 -6.06 -16.00
CA VAL A 237 9.21 -6.80 -17.27
C VAL A 237 10.41 -7.74 -17.44
N LYS A 238 11.63 -7.23 -17.22
CA LYS A 238 12.88 -7.99 -17.48
C LYS A 238 13.53 -8.58 -16.22
N GLY A 239 12.97 -8.30 -15.04
CA GLY A 239 13.61 -8.63 -13.77
C GLY A 239 14.80 -7.73 -13.46
N ARG A 240 15.55 -8.08 -12.42
CA ARG A 240 16.73 -7.35 -11.96
C ARG A 240 17.84 -8.32 -11.57
N GLY A 241 19.04 -8.12 -12.12
CA GLY A 241 20.20 -8.97 -11.80
C GLY A 241 19.99 -10.45 -12.12
N GLY A 242 19.31 -10.77 -13.22
CA GLY A 242 19.01 -12.15 -13.65
C GLY A 242 17.87 -12.83 -12.87
N ARG A 243 17.21 -12.13 -11.95
CA ARG A 243 16.06 -12.66 -11.19
C ARG A 243 14.75 -12.11 -11.77
N VAL A 244 13.78 -12.99 -11.99
CA VAL A 244 12.42 -12.62 -12.36
C VAL A 244 11.80 -11.76 -11.25
N TRP A 245 11.06 -10.75 -11.63
CA TRP A 245 10.29 -9.90 -10.72
C TRP A 245 8.81 -10.24 -10.86
N ARG A 246 8.32 -11.09 -9.95
CA ARG A 246 6.94 -11.55 -9.89
C ARG A 246 6.10 -10.55 -9.09
N ASP A 247 5.05 -10.00 -9.66
CA ASP A 247 4.09 -9.16 -8.95
C ASP A 247 2.69 -9.33 -9.54
N THR A 248 1.65 -8.84 -8.88
CA THR A 248 0.27 -8.94 -9.34
C THR A 248 -0.35 -7.56 -9.55
N HIS A 249 -1.05 -7.40 -10.67
CA HIS A 249 -1.79 -6.20 -11.02
C HIS A 249 -3.14 -6.56 -11.62
N LEU A 250 -4.16 -5.76 -11.34
CA LEU A 250 -5.52 -5.97 -11.83
C LEU A 250 -5.87 -4.90 -12.85
N ARG A 251 -6.60 -5.31 -13.87
CA ARG A 251 -7.38 -4.44 -14.74
C ARG A 251 -8.85 -4.69 -14.45
N ILE A 252 -9.61 -3.64 -14.20
CA ILE A 252 -11.03 -3.67 -13.83
C ILE A 252 -11.80 -2.82 -14.83
N GLU A 253 -12.88 -3.34 -15.35
CA GLU A 253 -13.93 -2.61 -16.05
C GLU A 253 -15.22 -2.78 -15.25
N GLY A 254 -16.01 -1.72 -15.13
CA GLY A 254 -17.27 -1.75 -14.39
C GLY A 254 -17.33 -0.79 -13.21
N GLY A 255 -18.22 -1.06 -12.25
CA GLY A 255 -18.49 -0.17 -11.12
C GLY A 255 -17.30 0.11 -10.22
N GLY A 256 -16.38 -0.85 -10.09
CA GLY A 256 -15.15 -0.70 -9.28
C GLY A 256 -14.23 0.42 -9.76
N VAL A 257 -14.31 0.80 -11.06
CA VAL A 257 -13.51 1.91 -11.60
C VAL A 257 -13.87 3.24 -10.92
N TYR A 258 -15.10 3.42 -10.49
CA TYR A 258 -15.53 4.63 -9.77
C TYR A 258 -14.77 4.81 -8.46
N ALA A 259 -14.52 3.71 -7.76
CA ALA A 259 -13.76 3.76 -6.52
C ALA A 259 -12.26 4.05 -6.76
N ILE A 260 -11.66 3.51 -7.84
CA ILE A 260 -10.29 3.82 -8.25
C ILE A 260 -10.18 5.29 -8.67
N GLN A 261 -11.16 5.79 -9.45
CA GLN A 261 -11.23 7.19 -9.87
C GLN A 261 -11.33 8.14 -8.68
N ARG A 262 -12.17 7.80 -7.69
CA ARG A 262 -12.27 8.58 -6.45
C ARG A 262 -10.92 8.61 -5.70
N ALA A 263 -10.25 7.46 -5.59
CA ALA A 263 -8.95 7.40 -4.92
C ALA A 263 -7.94 8.33 -5.59
N PHE A 264 -7.84 8.28 -6.92
CA PHE A 264 -6.99 9.19 -7.69
C PHE A 264 -7.35 10.67 -7.46
N LEU A 265 -8.65 11.04 -7.52
CA LEU A 265 -9.07 12.43 -7.38
C LEU A 265 -8.84 13.00 -5.98
N VAL A 266 -8.87 12.15 -4.94
CA VAL A 266 -8.49 12.52 -3.57
C VAL A 266 -6.99 12.82 -3.51
N ASP A 267 -6.15 11.98 -4.13
CA ASP A 267 -4.71 12.20 -4.19
C ASP A 267 -4.33 13.40 -5.07
N TRP A 268 -5.06 13.60 -6.16
CA TRP A 268 -4.92 14.80 -7.00
C TRP A 268 -5.20 16.07 -6.21
N TYR A 269 -6.32 16.12 -5.49
CA TYR A 269 -6.62 17.25 -4.60
C TYR A 269 -5.55 17.46 -3.53
N PHE A 270 -4.93 16.38 -3.08
CA PHE A 270 -3.84 16.46 -2.10
C PHE A 270 -2.61 17.18 -2.67
N VAL A 271 -2.23 16.97 -3.92
CA VAL A 271 -1.03 17.54 -4.56
C VAL A 271 -1.27 18.89 -5.20
N ASP A 272 -2.39 19.07 -5.91
CA ASP A 272 -2.68 20.24 -6.74
C ASP A 272 -3.67 21.24 -6.09
N ARG A 273 -4.46 20.81 -5.10
CA ARG A 273 -5.53 21.56 -4.44
C ARG A 273 -6.73 21.89 -5.35
N THR A 274 -6.76 21.39 -6.57
CA THR A 274 -7.90 21.54 -7.47
C THR A 274 -8.97 20.49 -7.15
N LEU A 275 -10.17 20.96 -6.81
CA LEU A 275 -11.30 20.09 -6.51
C LEU A 275 -12.00 19.66 -7.82
N ILE A 276 -11.80 18.40 -8.20
CA ILE A 276 -12.38 17.81 -9.42
C ILE A 276 -13.56 16.93 -9.02
N THR A 277 -14.79 17.32 -9.42
CA THR A 277 -16.04 16.63 -9.08
C THR A 277 -16.95 16.40 -10.27
N ASP A 278 -16.45 16.61 -11.48
CA ASP A 278 -17.23 16.54 -12.72
C ASP A 278 -17.71 15.10 -12.99
N ARG A 279 -18.97 14.99 -13.45
CA ARG A 279 -19.61 13.72 -13.86
C ARG A 279 -18.88 13.02 -15.02
N ARG A 280 -18.17 13.77 -15.85
CA ARG A 280 -17.44 13.21 -17.02
C ARG A 280 -16.43 12.13 -16.66
N TYR A 281 -15.93 12.14 -15.40
CA TYR A 281 -14.99 11.14 -14.89
C TYR A 281 -15.66 9.85 -14.40
N TYR A 282 -16.99 9.81 -14.39
CA TYR A 282 -17.84 8.71 -13.93
C TYR A 282 -18.88 8.36 -15.03
N PRO A 283 -18.44 7.89 -16.20
CA PRO A 283 -19.38 7.47 -17.25
C PRO A 283 -20.18 6.24 -16.80
N PRO A 284 -21.38 6.01 -17.35
CA PRO A 284 -22.12 4.79 -17.07
C PRO A 284 -21.30 3.53 -17.34
N VAL A 285 -21.50 2.49 -16.52
CA VAL A 285 -20.93 1.15 -16.75
C VAL A 285 -21.47 0.58 -18.06
N ASP A 286 -20.62 -0.15 -18.80
CA ASP A 286 -21.05 -0.82 -20.02
C ASP A 286 -22.18 -1.83 -19.70
N ALA A 287 -23.29 -1.72 -20.40
CA ALA A 287 -24.45 -2.58 -20.22
C ALA A 287 -24.16 -4.07 -20.50
N ALA A 288 -23.08 -4.39 -21.19
CA ALA A 288 -22.62 -5.75 -21.41
C ALA A 288 -22.01 -6.39 -20.15
N ILE A 289 -21.52 -5.57 -19.20
CA ILE A 289 -20.97 -6.05 -17.93
C ILE A 289 -22.11 -6.15 -16.92
N ARG A 290 -22.68 -7.34 -16.75
CA ARG A 290 -23.72 -7.61 -15.75
C ARG A 290 -23.39 -8.88 -14.99
N ASN A 291 -22.92 -8.72 -13.75
CA ASN A 291 -22.60 -9.80 -12.87
C ASN A 291 -22.67 -9.35 -11.39
N ASN A 292 -22.49 -10.26 -10.48
CA ASN A 292 -22.43 -9.94 -9.04
C ASN A 292 -21.00 -9.96 -8.50
N CYS A 293 -19.98 -9.76 -9.33
CA CYS A 293 -18.61 -9.58 -8.87
C CYS A 293 -18.50 -8.28 -8.08
N LEU A 294 -18.51 -8.38 -6.76
CA LEU A 294 -18.45 -7.24 -5.85
C LEU A 294 -17.02 -6.87 -5.52
N VAL A 295 -16.71 -5.59 -5.68
CA VAL A 295 -15.40 -5.02 -5.30
C VAL A 295 -15.58 -3.79 -4.41
N GLN A 296 -14.75 -3.68 -3.37
CA GLN A 296 -14.52 -2.45 -2.62
C GLN A 296 -13.04 -2.06 -2.77
N VAL A 297 -12.77 -0.88 -3.28
CA VAL A 297 -11.42 -0.32 -3.28
C VAL A 297 -11.23 0.47 -2.00
N VAL A 298 -10.38 -0.07 -1.12
CA VAL A 298 -10.07 0.51 0.18
C VAL A 298 -8.74 1.20 0.10
N THR A 299 -8.73 2.48 0.48
CA THR A 299 -7.48 3.25 0.60
C THR A 299 -7.10 3.38 2.07
N SER A 300 -5.81 3.35 2.36
CA SER A 300 -5.26 3.65 3.68
C SER A 300 -4.29 4.81 3.57
N SER A 301 -4.16 5.59 4.63
CA SER A 301 -3.21 6.70 4.66
C SER A 301 -2.81 7.04 6.09
N PRO A 302 -1.64 7.68 6.30
CA PRO A 302 -1.22 8.13 7.62
C PRO A 302 -2.01 9.32 8.16
N VAL A 303 -2.93 9.89 7.35
CA VAL A 303 -3.76 11.05 7.73
C VAL A 303 -5.22 10.67 8.01
N THR A 304 -5.60 9.42 7.77
CA THR A 304 -6.91 8.88 8.20
C THR A 304 -6.85 8.46 9.67
N PRO A 305 -7.97 8.58 10.41
CA PRO A 305 -8.01 8.22 11.83
C PRO A 305 -7.70 6.75 12.10
N TRP A 306 -7.97 5.88 11.14
CA TRP A 306 -7.93 4.44 11.26
C TRP A 306 -6.99 3.82 10.22
N PRO A 307 -6.28 2.73 10.55
CA PRO A 307 -5.50 1.96 9.59
C PRO A 307 -6.42 0.98 8.83
N ASP A 308 -7.15 1.51 7.85
CA ASP A 308 -8.32 0.87 7.24
C ASP A 308 -8.01 -0.53 6.65
N ILE A 309 -6.98 -0.64 5.82
CA ILE A 309 -6.58 -1.91 5.20
C ILE A 309 -6.11 -2.91 6.26
N MET A 310 -5.32 -2.47 7.26
CA MET A 310 -4.87 -3.31 8.37
C MET A 310 -6.04 -3.92 9.14
N GLN A 311 -7.05 -3.11 9.46
CA GLN A 311 -8.24 -3.60 10.17
C GLN A 311 -9.03 -4.59 9.32
N GLY A 312 -9.06 -4.41 8.00
CA GLY A 312 -9.60 -5.39 7.06
C GLY A 312 -8.87 -6.73 7.12
N TYR A 313 -7.54 -6.71 7.08
CA TYR A 313 -6.70 -7.91 7.21
C TYR A 313 -6.93 -8.63 8.53
N VAL A 314 -6.91 -7.89 9.65
CA VAL A 314 -7.21 -8.44 10.99
C VAL A 314 -8.60 -9.09 11.01
N ARG A 315 -9.61 -8.43 10.44
CA ARG A 315 -10.97 -8.95 10.42
C ARG A 315 -11.08 -10.24 9.59
N ILE A 316 -10.44 -10.30 8.42
CA ILE A 316 -10.44 -11.49 7.56
C ILE A 316 -9.74 -12.66 8.27
N LEU A 317 -8.58 -12.43 8.88
CA LEU A 317 -7.83 -13.44 9.62
C LEU A 317 -8.63 -14.03 10.78
N LEU A 318 -9.32 -13.18 11.57
CA LEU A 318 -10.09 -13.62 12.74
C LEU A 318 -11.43 -14.27 12.38
N GLN A 319 -11.99 -14.04 11.19
CA GLN A 319 -13.25 -14.66 10.77
C GLN A 319 -13.07 -15.89 9.89
N ALA A 320 -11.84 -16.17 9.43
CA ALA A 320 -11.52 -17.33 8.61
C ALA A 320 -11.87 -18.64 9.34
N GLN A 321 -12.45 -19.59 8.61
CA GLN A 321 -12.88 -20.88 9.15
C GLN A 321 -12.05 -22.05 8.62
N HIS A 322 -11.55 -21.96 7.39
CA HIS A 322 -10.85 -23.06 6.73
C HIS A 322 -9.42 -22.69 6.38
N TYR A 323 -9.21 -21.55 5.70
CA TYR A 323 -7.87 -21.14 5.30
C TYR A 323 -7.74 -19.63 5.06
N VAL A 324 -6.52 -19.12 5.23
CA VAL A 324 -6.08 -17.81 4.75
C VAL A 324 -4.69 -17.93 4.15
N TYR A 325 -4.54 -17.54 2.89
CA TYR A 325 -3.27 -17.49 2.20
C TYR A 325 -2.87 -16.05 1.92
N LEU A 326 -1.60 -15.71 2.21
CA LEU A 326 -1.05 -14.37 2.03
C LEU A 326 0.26 -14.43 1.24
N GLU A 327 0.42 -13.51 0.29
CA GLU A 327 1.70 -13.20 -0.35
C GLU A 327 2.11 -11.78 0.00
N THR A 328 3.38 -11.61 0.36
CA THR A 328 3.95 -10.29 0.63
C THR A 328 5.47 -10.30 0.40
N PRO A 329 6.05 -9.25 -0.21
CA PRO A 329 7.51 -9.16 -0.35
C PRO A 329 8.22 -8.95 0.98
N TYR A 330 7.54 -8.29 1.94
CA TYR A 330 8.08 -7.92 3.23
C TYR A 330 7.11 -8.35 4.32
N PHE A 331 7.63 -9.12 5.30
CA PHE A 331 6.84 -9.58 6.44
C PHE A 331 7.39 -8.97 7.73
N LEU A 332 6.95 -7.75 8.00
CA LEU A 332 7.23 -6.98 9.23
C LEU A 332 5.90 -6.59 9.88
N PRO A 333 5.05 -7.57 10.26
CA PRO A 333 3.68 -7.31 10.64
C PRO A 333 3.59 -6.41 11.87
N THR A 334 2.53 -5.61 11.92
CA THR A 334 2.11 -4.95 13.16
C THR A 334 1.57 -5.99 14.14
N GLU A 335 1.63 -5.69 15.43
CA GLU A 335 1.15 -6.62 16.47
C GLU A 335 -0.28 -7.11 16.26
N PRO A 336 -1.28 -6.27 15.87
CA PRO A 336 -2.64 -6.75 15.59
C PRO A 336 -2.70 -7.79 14.48
N VAL A 337 -1.93 -7.63 13.40
CA VAL A 337 -1.92 -8.58 12.27
C VAL A 337 -1.23 -9.88 12.66
N LEU A 338 -0.07 -9.82 13.32
CA LEU A 338 0.63 -11.01 13.81
C LEU A 338 -0.21 -11.78 14.82
N PHE A 339 -0.85 -11.08 15.75
CA PHE A 339 -1.79 -11.67 16.72
C PHE A 339 -2.95 -12.39 16.01
N ALA A 340 -3.58 -11.75 15.04
CA ALA A 340 -4.69 -12.35 14.28
C ALA A 340 -4.25 -13.60 13.49
N MET A 341 -3.07 -13.56 12.84
CA MET A 341 -2.51 -14.71 12.13
C MET A 341 -2.25 -15.89 13.06
N ARG A 342 -1.61 -15.65 14.20
CA ARG A 342 -1.36 -16.69 15.22
C ARG A 342 -2.66 -17.25 15.78
N THR A 343 -3.63 -16.40 16.08
CA THR A 343 -4.94 -16.81 16.60
C THR A 343 -5.67 -17.71 15.62
N ALA A 344 -5.68 -17.35 14.31
CA ALA A 344 -6.30 -18.17 13.28
C ALA A 344 -5.62 -19.55 13.16
N ALA A 345 -4.27 -19.59 13.11
CA ALA A 345 -3.51 -20.82 13.01
C ALA A 345 -3.73 -21.74 14.24
N LEU A 346 -3.66 -21.19 15.46
CA LEU A 346 -3.94 -21.91 16.71
C LEU A 346 -5.37 -22.40 16.81
N ALA A 347 -6.33 -21.75 16.14
CA ALA A 347 -7.71 -22.19 16.01
C ALA A 347 -7.92 -23.30 14.96
N GLY A 348 -6.86 -23.74 14.27
CA GLY A 348 -6.90 -24.81 13.27
C GLY A 348 -7.15 -24.36 11.84
N VAL A 349 -7.14 -23.05 11.56
CA VAL A 349 -7.21 -22.50 10.19
C VAL A 349 -5.88 -22.77 9.47
N ASP A 350 -5.92 -23.18 8.20
CA ASP A 350 -4.71 -23.33 7.35
C ASP A 350 -4.21 -21.96 6.93
N VAL A 351 -3.32 -21.38 7.74
CA VAL A 351 -2.70 -20.07 7.47
C VAL A 351 -1.40 -20.27 6.73
N ARG A 352 -1.32 -19.78 5.49
CA ARG A 352 -0.09 -19.84 4.66
C ARG A 352 0.42 -18.44 4.38
N LEU A 353 1.71 -18.27 4.57
CA LEU A 353 2.44 -17.02 4.28
C LEU A 353 3.51 -17.31 3.24
N MET A 354 3.46 -16.63 2.10
CA MET A 354 4.49 -16.68 1.08
C MET A 354 5.30 -15.38 1.09
N VAL A 355 6.62 -15.52 1.15
CA VAL A 355 7.59 -14.42 1.08
C VAL A 355 8.74 -14.79 0.13
N PRO A 356 9.44 -13.84 -0.48
CA PRO A 356 10.62 -14.16 -1.26
C PRO A 356 11.73 -14.74 -0.38
N ARG A 357 12.43 -15.78 -0.87
CA ARG A 357 13.59 -16.34 -0.17
C ARG A 357 14.70 -15.31 0.05
N HIS A 358 14.88 -14.43 -0.91
CA HIS A 358 15.84 -13.33 -0.87
C HIS A 358 15.15 -12.02 -1.16
N SER A 359 15.14 -11.14 -0.17
CA SER A 359 14.62 -9.79 -0.32
C SER A 359 15.60 -8.92 -1.12
N ASP A 360 15.09 -7.88 -1.76
CA ASP A 360 15.88 -6.80 -2.36
C ASP A 360 16.48 -5.85 -1.31
N ALA A 361 15.98 -5.91 -0.07
CA ALA A 361 16.43 -5.15 1.09
C ALA A 361 16.90 -6.08 2.22
N ARG A 362 18.23 -6.17 2.45
CA ARG A 362 18.85 -7.09 3.42
C ARG A 362 18.35 -6.88 4.86
N LEU A 363 18.18 -5.63 5.30
CA LEU A 363 17.68 -5.34 6.66
C LEU A 363 16.26 -5.87 6.85
N VAL A 364 15.40 -5.69 5.86
CA VAL A 364 14.03 -6.21 5.86
C VAL A 364 14.03 -7.74 5.93
N GLU A 365 14.90 -8.41 5.15
CA GLU A 365 15.04 -9.87 5.18
C GLU A 365 15.40 -10.37 6.59
N TRP A 366 16.37 -9.74 7.25
CA TRP A 366 16.78 -10.14 8.60
C TRP A 366 15.70 -9.92 9.66
N ALA A 367 15.02 -8.77 9.63
CA ALA A 367 13.91 -8.50 10.53
C ALA A 367 12.74 -9.48 10.29
N SER A 368 12.37 -9.74 9.04
CA SER A 368 11.29 -10.68 8.67
C SER A 368 11.50 -12.08 9.25
N ARG A 369 12.74 -12.57 9.26
CA ARG A 369 13.06 -13.90 9.81
C ARG A 369 12.71 -14.06 11.29
N SER A 370 12.83 -12.99 12.07
CA SER A 370 12.46 -13.01 13.49
C SER A 370 10.93 -13.11 13.66
N TYR A 371 10.15 -12.46 12.81
CA TYR A 371 8.67 -12.56 12.83
C TYR A 371 8.16 -13.91 12.31
N MET A 372 8.82 -14.46 11.27
CA MET A 372 8.47 -15.78 10.73
C MET A 372 8.57 -16.86 11.80
N MET A 373 9.57 -16.82 12.67
CA MET A 373 9.72 -17.79 13.76
C MET A 373 8.47 -17.80 14.65
N GLU A 374 7.99 -16.64 15.10
CA GLU A 374 6.80 -16.54 15.93
C GLU A 374 5.52 -17.01 15.21
N ALA A 375 5.43 -16.77 13.90
CA ALA A 375 4.31 -17.25 13.10
C ALA A 375 4.32 -18.79 12.98
N ILE A 376 5.49 -19.38 12.71
CA ILE A 376 5.67 -20.84 12.60
C ILE A 376 5.39 -21.53 13.95
N GLU A 377 5.81 -20.96 15.07
CA GLU A 377 5.52 -21.47 16.43
C GLU A 377 4.00 -21.59 16.68
N ALA A 378 3.20 -20.74 16.06
CA ALA A 378 1.74 -20.80 16.14
C ALA A 378 1.07 -21.73 15.10
N GLY A 379 1.85 -22.34 14.20
CA GLY A 379 1.35 -23.25 13.17
C GLY A 379 1.14 -22.60 11.79
N VAL A 380 1.58 -21.35 11.58
CA VAL A 380 1.56 -20.73 10.25
C VAL A 380 2.59 -21.42 9.34
N LYS A 381 2.18 -21.84 8.15
CA LYS A 381 3.06 -22.42 7.14
C LYS A 381 3.73 -21.31 6.34
N VAL A 382 5.05 -21.22 6.39
CA VAL A 382 5.83 -20.19 5.69
C VAL A 382 6.48 -20.78 4.45
N TYR A 383 6.17 -20.21 3.30
CA TYR A 383 6.67 -20.59 1.98
C TYR A 383 7.68 -19.57 1.47
N LEU A 384 8.90 -20.01 1.19
CA LEU A 384 9.98 -19.18 0.66
C LEU A 384 10.05 -19.31 -0.86
N TYR A 385 9.60 -18.30 -1.58
CA TYR A 385 9.58 -18.27 -3.04
C TYR A 385 10.99 -18.21 -3.63
N GLU A 386 11.36 -19.15 -4.50
CA GLU A 386 12.72 -19.36 -5.02
C GLU A 386 12.90 -18.96 -6.50
N ALA A 387 11.82 -18.92 -7.30
CA ALA A 387 11.92 -18.67 -8.75
C ALA A 387 12.30 -17.22 -9.10
N GLY A 388 12.40 -16.32 -8.11
CA GLY A 388 12.77 -14.94 -8.33
C GLY A 388 12.52 -14.07 -7.10
N PHE A 389 12.09 -12.83 -7.33
CA PHE A 389 11.62 -11.93 -6.28
C PHE A 389 10.09 -11.80 -6.39
N ASN A 390 9.37 -12.47 -5.49
CA ASN A 390 7.92 -12.33 -5.40
C ASN A 390 7.59 -11.02 -4.66
N HIS A 391 7.04 -10.07 -5.40
CA HIS A 391 6.63 -8.76 -4.89
C HIS A 391 5.11 -8.62 -4.81
N SER A 392 4.33 -9.70 -4.98
CA SER A 392 2.87 -9.67 -4.90
C SER A 392 2.36 -9.36 -3.51
N LYS A 393 1.19 -8.75 -3.45
CA LYS A 393 0.45 -8.46 -2.23
C LYS A 393 -0.96 -9.01 -2.40
N LEU A 394 -1.10 -10.28 -2.06
CA LEU A 394 -2.34 -11.04 -2.19
C LEU A 394 -2.81 -11.54 -0.84
N LEU A 395 -4.12 -11.59 -0.70
CA LEU A 395 -4.79 -12.27 0.41
C LEU A 395 -6.00 -13.00 -0.17
N VAL A 396 -6.22 -14.26 0.25
CA VAL A 396 -7.44 -14.99 -0.06
C VAL A 396 -7.88 -15.83 1.14
N SER A 397 -9.19 -15.90 1.38
CA SER A 397 -9.79 -16.64 2.52
C SER A 397 -11.07 -17.35 2.11
N ASP A 398 -11.16 -18.63 2.45
CA ASP A 398 -12.37 -19.47 2.47
C ASP A 398 -13.16 -19.49 1.15
N ASP A 399 -12.51 -19.31 -0.01
CA ASP A 399 -13.13 -19.17 -1.34
C ASP A 399 -14.21 -18.06 -1.42
N LYS A 400 -14.16 -17.07 -0.51
CA LYS A 400 -15.20 -16.02 -0.39
C LYS A 400 -14.68 -14.61 -0.55
N ILE A 401 -13.47 -14.35 -0.04
CA ILE A 401 -12.89 -13.01 0.02
C ILE A 401 -11.47 -13.08 -0.51
N CYS A 402 -11.12 -12.15 -1.38
CA CYS A 402 -9.72 -11.96 -1.76
C CYS A 402 -9.36 -10.47 -1.87
N SER A 403 -8.07 -10.18 -1.81
CA SER A 403 -7.53 -8.83 -1.96
C SER A 403 -6.26 -8.83 -2.80
N CYS A 404 -6.15 -7.84 -3.67
CA CYS A 404 -4.93 -7.51 -4.39
C CYS A 404 -4.74 -5.99 -4.38
N GLY A 405 -3.49 -5.53 -4.19
CA GLY A 405 -3.24 -4.10 -4.14
C GLY A 405 -1.77 -3.75 -3.94
N SER A 406 -1.54 -2.60 -3.31
CA SER A 406 -0.20 -2.08 -3.07
C SER A 406 0.35 -2.40 -1.67
N THR A 407 -0.50 -2.84 -0.73
CA THR A 407 -0.19 -2.94 0.70
C THR A 407 0.62 -4.18 1.05
N ASN A 408 1.86 -4.00 1.50
CA ASN A 408 2.65 -5.08 2.10
C ASN A 408 2.16 -5.42 3.51
N VAL A 409 2.53 -6.59 4.03
CA VAL A 409 2.32 -6.95 5.44
C VAL A 409 3.47 -6.40 6.27
N ASP A 410 3.59 -5.06 6.33
CA ASP A 410 4.62 -4.37 7.08
C ASP A 410 4.10 -3.10 7.80
N PHE A 411 4.88 -2.59 8.75
CA PHE A 411 4.54 -1.38 9.51
C PHE A 411 4.32 -0.17 8.61
N ARG A 412 5.17 0.00 7.59
CA ARG A 412 5.10 1.19 6.73
C ARG A 412 3.82 1.21 5.92
N SER A 413 3.45 0.08 5.33
CA SER A 413 2.22 -0.03 4.54
C SER A 413 0.97 0.16 5.40
N PHE A 414 0.97 -0.34 6.62
CA PHE A 414 -0.20 -0.22 7.49
C PHE A 414 -0.32 1.11 8.23
N GLU A 415 0.79 1.77 8.57
CA GLU A 415 0.77 2.97 9.41
C GLU A 415 1.24 4.25 8.72
N ASN A 416 2.14 4.18 7.72
CA ASN A 416 2.87 5.33 7.21
C ASN A 416 2.62 5.65 5.74
N ASN A 417 2.27 4.66 4.92
CA ASN A 417 2.10 4.86 3.49
C ASN A 417 0.64 5.18 3.13
N PHE A 418 0.49 5.84 1.99
CA PHE A 418 -0.77 5.86 1.27
C PHE A 418 -0.84 4.59 0.42
N GLU A 419 -1.81 3.73 0.70
CA GLU A 419 -1.98 2.43 0.06
C GLU A 419 -3.38 2.31 -0.55
N ALA A 420 -3.56 1.36 -1.47
CA ALA A 420 -4.85 1.02 -2.04
C ALA A 420 -4.93 -0.47 -2.36
N ASN A 421 -6.00 -1.11 -1.90
CA ASN A 421 -6.30 -2.52 -2.20
C ASN A 421 -7.72 -2.66 -2.75
N ALA A 422 -7.89 -3.51 -3.74
CA ALA A 422 -9.19 -4.01 -4.17
C ALA A 422 -9.53 -5.26 -3.36
N PHE A 423 -10.64 -5.23 -2.63
CA PHE A 423 -11.22 -6.37 -1.92
C PHE A 423 -12.41 -6.88 -2.70
N PHE A 424 -12.39 -8.16 -3.06
CA PHE A 424 -13.47 -8.83 -3.77
C PHE A 424 -14.23 -9.74 -2.81
N PHE A 425 -15.55 -9.73 -2.94
CA PHE A 425 -16.48 -10.58 -2.21
C PHE A 425 -17.20 -11.47 -3.21
N ASP A 426 -16.41 -12.27 -3.89
CA ASP A 426 -16.83 -13.07 -5.04
C ASP A 426 -16.04 -14.38 -5.08
N THR A 427 -16.74 -15.49 -5.22
CA THR A 427 -16.13 -16.83 -5.17
C THR A 427 -15.22 -17.09 -6.38
N ASP A 428 -15.59 -16.64 -7.59
CA ASP A 428 -14.76 -16.84 -8.79
C ASP A 428 -13.42 -16.10 -8.64
N MET A 429 -13.47 -14.84 -8.21
CA MET A 429 -12.28 -14.06 -7.94
C MET A 429 -11.42 -14.67 -6.82
N ALA A 430 -12.03 -15.14 -5.75
CA ALA A 430 -11.31 -15.80 -4.65
C ALA A 430 -10.61 -17.08 -5.13
N LEU A 431 -11.27 -17.91 -5.93
CA LEU A 431 -10.67 -19.13 -6.52
C LEU A 431 -9.53 -18.80 -7.50
N ARG A 432 -9.68 -17.75 -8.32
CA ARG A 432 -8.61 -17.31 -9.23
C ARG A 432 -7.36 -16.85 -8.47
N ILE A 433 -7.51 -16.05 -7.41
CA ILE A 433 -6.39 -15.63 -6.55
C ILE A 433 -5.79 -16.82 -5.79
N LYS A 434 -6.62 -17.74 -5.29
CA LYS A 434 -6.15 -18.98 -4.66
C LYS A 434 -5.30 -19.82 -5.61
N ASN A 435 -5.74 -19.99 -6.86
CA ASN A 435 -5.01 -20.78 -7.86
C ASN A 435 -3.64 -20.12 -8.16
N ILE A 436 -3.58 -18.79 -8.27
CA ILE A 436 -2.32 -18.05 -8.42
C ILE A 436 -1.38 -18.33 -7.24
N PHE A 437 -1.90 -18.28 -6.00
CA PHE A 437 -1.10 -18.63 -4.82
C PHE A 437 -0.55 -20.06 -4.89
N LEU A 438 -1.38 -21.02 -5.29
CA LEU A 438 -0.97 -22.44 -5.39
C LEU A 438 0.02 -22.69 -6.53
N GLU A 439 -0.08 -21.97 -7.63
CA GLU A 439 0.91 -21.98 -8.72
C GLU A 439 2.26 -21.43 -8.24
N ASP A 440 2.25 -20.31 -7.52
CA ASP A 440 3.47 -19.73 -6.93
C ASP A 440 4.05 -20.62 -5.81
N GLU A 441 3.19 -21.32 -5.04
CA GLU A 441 3.60 -22.27 -3.99
C GLU A 441 4.43 -23.43 -4.56
N ALA A 442 4.15 -23.88 -5.80
CA ALA A 442 4.94 -24.91 -6.47
C ALA A 442 6.41 -24.51 -6.68
N HIS A 443 6.71 -23.22 -6.61
CA HIS A 443 8.06 -22.65 -6.71
C HIS A 443 8.66 -22.27 -5.36
N CYS A 444 8.10 -22.77 -4.26
CA CYS A 444 8.49 -22.40 -2.91
C CYS A 444 9.14 -23.57 -2.16
N GLN A 445 9.99 -23.20 -1.21
CA GLN A 445 10.42 -24.10 -0.15
C GLN A 445 9.53 -23.87 1.07
N LEU A 446 8.81 -24.90 1.55
CA LEU A 446 8.10 -24.85 2.81
C LEU A 446 9.11 -24.79 3.98
N THR A 447 8.87 -23.87 4.90
CA THR A 447 9.64 -23.70 6.13
C THR A 447 8.67 -23.65 7.30
N ASP A 448 8.30 -24.82 7.80
CA ASP A 448 7.38 -25.02 8.91
C ASP A 448 8.08 -25.55 10.18
N ASP A 449 9.38 -25.81 10.11
CA ASP A 449 10.18 -26.34 11.22
C ASP A 449 10.85 -25.20 12.02
N VAL A 450 10.33 -24.95 13.22
CA VAL A 450 10.93 -24.05 14.21
C VAL A 450 12.38 -24.40 14.50
N THR A 451 12.74 -25.70 14.42
CA THR A 451 14.10 -26.19 14.69
C THR A 451 15.12 -25.59 13.73
N TYR A 452 14.72 -25.32 12.48
CA TYR A 452 15.56 -24.63 11.50
C TYR A 452 16.00 -23.25 12.01
N TYR A 453 15.08 -22.49 12.61
CA TYR A 453 15.36 -21.16 13.13
C TYR A 453 16.14 -21.19 14.45
N ILE A 454 15.83 -22.15 15.34
CA ILE A 454 16.50 -22.31 16.64
C ILE A 454 17.96 -22.76 16.50
N LYS A 455 18.28 -23.65 15.55
CA LYS A 455 19.64 -24.15 15.31
C LYS A 455 20.60 -23.12 14.70
N ARG A 456 20.12 -21.95 14.29
CA ARG A 456 21.00 -20.88 13.78
C ARG A 456 21.91 -20.32 14.88
N PRO A 457 23.14 -19.87 14.54
CA PRO A 457 24.07 -19.32 15.51
C PRO A 457 23.46 -18.20 16.35
N PHE A 458 23.74 -18.21 17.64
CA PHE A 458 23.22 -17.21 18.59
C PHE A 458 23.43 -15.76 18.15
N LEU A 459 24.63 -15.41 17.69
CA LEU A 459 24.96 -14.06 17.20
C LEU A 459 24.09 -13.62 16.03
N LYS A 460 23.75 -14.56 15.12
CA LYS A 460 22.88 -14.27 13.99
C LYS A 460 21.45 -14.00 14.45
N ARG A 461 20.93 -14.80 15.36
CA ARG A 461 19.61 -14.61 15.96
C ARG A 461 19.53 -13.29 16.75
N LEU A 462 20.56 -12.98 17.54
CA LEU A 462 20.64 -11.72 18.27
C LEU A 462 20.63 -10.51 17.33
N PHE A 463 21.39 -10.59 16.23
CA PHE A 463 21.41 -9.54 15.22
C PHE A 463 20.05 -9.36 14.54
N GLU A 464 19.39 -10.44 14.10
CA GLU A 464 18.06 -10.41 13.52
C GLU A 464 17.01 -9.81 14.48
N SER A 465 17.07 -10.18 15.77
CA SER A 465 16.21 -9.60 16.81
C SER A 465 16.51 -8.12 17.07
N THR A 466 17.76 -7.70 16.94
CA THR A 466 18.13 -6.28 17.05
C THR A 466 17.60 -5.49 15.85
N VAL A 467 17.74 -6.02 14.62
CA VAL A 467 17.21 -5.37 13.41
C VAL A 467 15.69 -5.29 13.45
N ARG A 468 15.00 -6.27 14.06
CA ARG A 468 13.54 -6.21 14.29
C ARG A 468 13.09 -4.94 15.01
N LEU A 469 13.90 -4.39 15.93
CA LEU A 469 13.57 -3.14 16.63
C LEU A 469 13.44 -1.95 15.66
N LEU A 470 14.05 -2.06 14.48
CA LEU A 470 13.96 -1.05 13.41
C LEU A 470 12.72 -1.23 12.51
N SER A 471 11.90 -2.27 12.70
CA SER A 471 10.72 -2.55 11.85
C SER A 471 9.79 -1.35 11.61
N PRO A 472 9.55 -0.45 12.59
CA PRO A 472 8.74 0.75 12.33
C PRO A 472 9.39 1.77 11.38
N LEU A 473 10.69 1.62 11.07
CA LEU A 473 11.47 2.50 10.20
C LEU A 473 11.79 1.84 8.84
N LEU A 474 11.71 0.50 8.78
CA LEU A 474 11.95 -0.32 7.59
C LEU A 474 10.65 -0.49 6.79
#